data_70401c34b9492d1ec731e0eab1f122c6
#
_entry.id   70401c34b9492d1ec731e0eab1f122c6
#
_cell.length_a   1.000
_cell.length_b   1.000
_cell.length_c   1.000
_cell.angle_alpha   90.00
_cell.angle_beta   90.00
_cell.angle_gamma   90.00
#
_symmetry.space_group_name_H-M   'P 1'
#
loop_
_entity.id
_entity.type
_entity.pdbx_description
1 polymer ?
#
loop_
_entity_poly.entity_id
_entity_poly.type
_entity_poly.pdbx_seq_one_letter_code
_entity_poly.pdbx_strand_id
1 'polypeptide(L)'
;MTLQLRDGVSVADTDYGMALLDEDSGQYWNLNPTAALALRTLLEGGTKAQAVQELTTQYAVDADTANRDVEDLVGELHAAGLVREAAAS
;
A
#
# COMPACT_ATOMS: atom_id res chain seq x y z
N MET A 1 1.29 -11.51 -9.39
CA MET A 1 0.02 -11.01 -8.86
C MET A 1 0.17 -9.53 -8.58
N THR A 2 -0.69 -8.69 -9.12
CA THR A 2 -0.58 -7.24 -9.04
C THR A 2 -1.66 -6.69 -8.14
N LEU A 3 -1.30 -5.83 -7.20
CA LEU A 3 -2.25 -5.15 -6.35
C LEU A 3 -2.82 -3.94 -7.08
N GLN A 4 -4.14 -3.76 -7.02
CA GLN A 4 -4.82 -2.63 -7.64
C GLN A 4 -5.78 -2.01 -6.64
N LEU A 5 -5.98 -0.70 -6.77
CA LEU A 5 -7.05 -0.04 -6.04
C LEU A 5 -8.40 -0.46 -6.62
N ARG A 6 -9.39 -0.64 -5.73
CA ARG A 6 -10.76 -0.90 -6.17
C ARG A 6 -11.29 0.34 -6.89
N ASP A 7 -12.20 0.13 -7.85
CA ASP A 7 -12.86 1.24 -8.54
C ASP A 7 -13.56 2.13 -7.50
N GLY A 8 -13.45 3.43 -7.66
CA GLY A 8 -14.00 4.39 -6.73
C GLY A 8 -13.07 4.77 -5.58
N VAL A 9 -11.86 4.23 -5.55
CA VAL A 9 -10.83 4.61 -4.58
C VAL A 9 -9.82 5.52 -5.25
N SER A 10 -9.61 6.70 -4.69
CA SER A 10 -8.65 7.69 -5.19
C SER A 10 -7.45 7.76 -4.26
N VAL A 11 -6.31 8.13 -4.82
CA VAL A 11 -5.06 8.32 -4.08
C VAL A 11 -4.63 9.77 -4.17
N ALA A 12 -4.21 10.33 -3.05
CA ALA A 12 -3.60 11.66 -3.02
C ALA A 12 -2.31 11.60 -2.20
N ASP A 13 -1.23 12.15 -2.75
CA ASP A 13 0.00 12.31 -1.98
C ASP A 13 -0.17 13.48 -1.02
N THR A 14 0.33 13.30 0.21
CA THR A 14 0.30 14.35 1.22
C THR A 14 1.71 14.61 1.73
N ASP A 15 1.90 15.69 2.48
CA ASP A 15 3.20 16.00 3.08
C ASP A 15 3.66 14.92 4.06
N TYR A 16 2.73 14.13 4.57
CA TYR A 16 3.02 13.12 5.60
C TYR A 16 2.90 11.69 5.07
N GLY A 17 2.69 11.51 3.77
CA GLY A 17 2.56 10.19 3.17
C GLY A 17 1.54 10.16 2.06
N MET A 18 0.45 9.44 2.28
CA MET A 18 -0.57 9.24 1.24
C MET A 18 -1.95 9.14 1.89
N ALA A 19 -2.96 9.63 1.21
CA ALA A 19 -4.35 9.44 1.62
C ALA A 19 -5.08 8.62 0.55
N LEU A 20 -5.88 7.67 1.00
CA LEU A 20 -6.79 6.91 0.15
C LEU A 20 -8.22 7.35 0.45
N LEU A 21 -8.97 7.69 -0.58
CA LEU A 21 -10.37 8.09 -0.43
C LEU A 21 -11.25 7.07 -1.12
N ASP A 22 -12.19 6.51 -0.36
CA ASP A 22 -13.27 5.71 -0.93
C ASP A 22 -14.43 6.67 -1.25
N GLU A 23 -14.60 6.96 -2.54
CA GLU A 23 -15.58 7.95 -2.99
C GLU A 23 -17.01 7.48 -2.77
N ASP A 24 -17.24 6.17 -2.69
CA ASP A 24 -18.58 5.62 -2.47
C ASP A 24 -19.06 5.84 -1.03
N SER A 25 -18.18 5.64 -0.05
CA SER A 25 -18.53 5.79 1.36
C SER A 25 -18.13 7.14 1.94
N GLY A 26 -17.24 7.87 1.27
CA GLY A 26 -16.68 9.12 1.76
C GLY A 26 -15.63 8.93 2.84
N GLN A 27 -15.26 7.71 3.15
CA GLN A 27 -14.22 7.42 4.13
C GLN A 27 -12.84 7.56 3.51
N TYR A 28 -11.86 7.93 4.33
CA TYR A 28 -10.48 7.98 3.85
C TYR A 28 -9.54 7.41 4.91
N TRP A 29 -8.37 7.01 4.43
CA TRP A 29 -7.31 6.43 5.25
C TRP A 29 -6.02 7.20 4.99
N ASN A 30 -5.31 7.53 6.07
CA ASN A 30 -4.01 8.17 5.97
C ASN A 30 -2.92 7.12 6.15
N LEU A 31 -1.96 7.10 5.23
CA LEU A 31 -0.81 6.24 5.29
C LEU A 31 0.42 7.07 5.63
N ASN A 32 1.22 6.58 6.58
CA ASN A 32 2.49 7.23 6.88
C ASN A 32 3.48 7.01 5.73
N PRO A 33 4.66 7.67 5.73
CA PRO A 33 5.59 7.57 4.60
C PRO A 33 6.03 6.15 4.27
N THR A 34 6.25 5.29 5.26
CA THR A 34 6.67 3.90 5.00
C THR A 34 5.55 3.11 4.34
N ALA A 35 4.33 3.23 4.86
CA ALA A 35 3.17 2.56 4.26
C ALA A 35 2.90 3.09 2.86
N ALA A 36 3.05 4.40 2.65
CA ALA A 36 2.86 5.01 1.33
C ALA A 36 3.87 4.47 0.32
N LEU A 37 5.13 4.36 0.71
CA LEU A 37 6.16 3.80 -0.17
C LEU A 37 5.85 2.35 -0.53
N ALA A 38 5.48 1.55 0.46
CA ALA A 38 5.14 0.15 0.24
C ALA A 38 3.95 0.02 -0.73
N LEU A 39 2.88 0.78 -0.49
CA LEU A 39 1.71 0.71 -1.35
C LEU A 39 2.03 1.17 -2.77
N ARG A 40 2.78 2.26 -2.91
CA ARG A 40 3.16 2.76 -4.23
C ARG A 40 3.93 1.71 -5.01
N THR A 41 4.88 1.03 -4.37
CA THR A 41 5.65 -0.04 -5.01
C THR A 41 4.73 -1.15 -5.49
N LEU A 42 3.77 -1.56 -4.66
CA LEU A 42 2.84 -2.63 -5.02
C LEU A 42 1.89 -2.22 -6.15
N LEU A 43 1.41 -0.96 -6.13
CA LEU A 43 0.51 -0.47 -7.18
C LEU A 43 1.21 -0.32 -8.53
N GLU A 44 2.52 -0.12 -8.53
CA GLU A 44 3.32 -0.04 -9.74
C GLU A 44 3.67 -1.42 -10.31
N GLY A 45 3.15 -2.48 -9.72
CA GLY A 45 3.38 -3.84 -10.17
C GLY A 45 4.51 -4.55 -9.46
N GLY A 46 5.07 -3.94 -8.42
CA GLY A 46 6.13 -4.56 -7.63
C GLY A 46 5.62 -5.69 -6.77
N THR A 47 6.55 -6.53 -6.32
CA THR A 47 6.24 -7.63 -5.39
C THR A 47 6.32 -7.15 -3.96
N LYS A 48 5.80 -7.96 -3.03
CA LYS A 48 5.96 -7.69 -1.60
C LYS A 48 7.44 -7.65 -1.22
N ALA A 49 8.26 -8.52 -1.81
CA ALA A 49 9.70 -8.52 -1.57
C ALA A 49 10.35 -7.21 -2.01
N GLN A 50 9.91 -6.65 -3.14
CA GLN A 50 10.39 -5.36 -3.60
C GLN A 50 9.97 -4.23 -2.67
N ALA A 51 8.74 -4.27 -2.16
CA ALA A 51 8.27 -3.28 -1.19
C ALA A 51 9.11 -3.34 0.09
N VAL A 52 9.40 -4.55 0.58
CA VAL A 52 10.27 -4.73 1.74
C VAL A 52 11.66 -4.16 1.48
N GLN A 53 12.21 -4.43 0.31
CA GLN A 53 13.53 -3.93 -0.07
C GLN A 53 13.56 -2.40 -0.08
N GLU A 54 12.52 -1.76 -0.62
CA GLU A 54 12.42 -0.31 -0.63
C GLU A 54 12.39 0.26 0.79
N LEU A 55 11.66 -0.38 1.69
CA LEU A 55 11.58 0.07 3.07
C LEU A 55 12.93 -0.06 3.78
N THR A 56 13.63 -1.17 3.58
CA THR A 56 14.93 -1.37 4.23
C THR A 56 15.99 -0.42 3.68
N THR A 57 15.89 -0.07 2.40
CA THR A 57 16.85 0.81 1.75
C THR A 57 16.64 2.27 2.12
N GLN A 58 15.39 2.74 2.12
CA GLN A 58 15.10 4.16 2.25
C GLN A 58 14.83 4.60 3.69
N TYR A 59 14.39 3.70 4.56
CA TYR A 59 13.97 4.05 5.93
C TYR A 59 14.75 3.31 7.01
N ALA A 60 15.78 2.57 6.65
CA ALA A 60 16.63 1.84 7.61
C ALA A 60 15.83 0.93 8.55
N VAL A 61 14.72 0.39 8.07
CA VAL A 61 13.90 -0.58 8.79
C VAL A 61 14.49 -1.96 8.57
N ASP A 62 14.52 -2.82 9.60
CA ASP A 62 15.02 -4.17 9.39
C ASP A 62 14.02 -4.99 8.56
N ALA A 63 14.54 -6.05 7.93
CA ALA A 63 13.75 -6.84 6.97
C ALA A 63 12.53 -7.52 7.62
N ASP A 64 12.67 -8.01 8.84
CA ASP A 64 11.56 -8.69 9.53
C ASP A 64 10.42 -7.72 9.83
N THR A 65 10.76 -6.53 10.31
CA THR A 65 9.79 -5.47 10.58
C THR A 65 9.12 -5.03 9.28
N ALA A 66 9.92 -4.81 8.23
CA ALA A 66 9.39 -4.40 6.94
C ALA A 66 8.45 -5.45 6.34
N ASN A 67 8.79 -6.74 6.45
CA ASN A 67 7.91 -7.82 6.01
C ASN A 67 6.58 -7.78 6.72
N ARG A 68 6.61 -7.64 8.05
CA ARG A 68 5.39 -7.58 8.85
C ARG A 68 4.55 -6.37 8.48
N ASP A 69 5.19 -5.22 8.32
CA ASP A 69 4.48 -3.98 7.99
C ASP A 69 3.80 -4.07 6.63
N VAL A 70 4.47 -4.66 5.63
CA VAL A 70 3.88 -4.84 4.29
C VAL A 70 2.70 -5.80 4.35
N GLU A 71 2.85 -6.94 5.05
CA GLU A 71 1.76 -7.90 5.20
C GLU A 71 0.55 -7.29 5.92
N ASP A 72 0.80 -6.56 7.00
CA ASP A 72 -0.27 -5.90 7.76
C ASP A 72 -0.98 -4.85 6.90
N LEU A 73 -0.22 -4.06 6.14
CA LEU A 73 -0.78 -3.05 5.26
C LEU A 73 -1.70 -3.67 4.21
N VAL A 74 -1.23 -4.69 3.52
CA VAL A 74 -2.02 -5.37 2.48
C VAL A 74 -3.28 -5.99 3.09
N GLY A 75 -3.14 -6.64 4.25
CA GLY A 75 -4.28 -7.23 4.95
C GLY A 75 -5.32 -6.21 5.37
N GLU A 76 -4.89 -5.07 5.90
CA GLU A 76 -5.80 -4.00 6.31
C GLU A 76 -6.52 -3.38 5.10
N LEU A 77 -5.80 -3.16 4.01
CA LEU A 77 -6.41 -2.59 2.82
C LEU A 77 -7.43 -3.55 2.18
N HIS A 78 -7.13 -4.85 2.18
CA HIS A 78 -8.10 -5.85 1.72
C HIS A 78 -9.32 -5.90 2.63
N ALA A 79 -9.13 -5.89 3.93
CA ALA A 79 -10.22 -5.92 4.88
C ALA A 79 -11.12 -4.69 4.77
N ALA A 80 -10.53 -3.55 4.45
CA ALA A 80 -11.28 -2.31 4.24
C ALA A 80 -11.94 -2.22 2.86
N GLY A 81 -11.67 -3.17 1.98
CA GLY A 81 -12.24 -3.17 0.63
C GLY A 81 -11.65 -2.13 -0.30
N LEU A 82 -10.43 -1.68 -0.04
CA LEU A 82 -9.80 -0.62 -0.81
C LEU A 82 -8.98 -1.14 -1.98
N VAL A 83 -8.50 -2.37 -1.90
CA VAL A 83 -7.62 -2.96 -2.91
C VAL A 83 -8.15 -4.32 -3.32
N ARG A 84 -7.71 -4.75 -4.49
CA ARG A 84 -7.94 -6.11 -5.01
C ARG A 84 -6.67 -6.59 -5.68
N GLU A 85 -6.54 -7.89 -5.80
CA GLU A 85 -5.47 -8.48 -6.56
C GLU A 85 -5.94 -8.72 -7.98
N ALA A 86 -5.22 -8.16 -8.94
CA ALA A 86 -5.51 -8.40 -10.34
C ALA A 86 -5.07 -9.81 -10.70
N ALA A 87 -5.90 -10.52 -11.44
CA ALA A 87 -5.51 -11.82 -11.96
C ALA A 87 -4.32 -11.65 -12.88
N ALA A 88 -3.32 -12.51 -12.71
CA ALA A 88 -2.21 -12.56 -13.66
C ALA A 88 -2.77 -13.04 -14.98
N SER A 89 -2.59 -12.27 -16.01
CA SER A 89 -3.04 -12.64 -17.33
C SER A 89 -1.89 -13.25 -18.11
#